data_87e474cda6ff178dee79cc05557499bb
#
_entry.id   87e474cda6ff178dee79cc05557499bb
#
_cell.length_a   1.000
_cell.length_b   1.000
_cell.length_c   1.000
_cell.angle_alpha   90.00
_cell.angle_beta   90.00
_cell.angle_gamma   90.00
#
_symmetry.space_group_name_H-M   'P 1'
#
loop_
_entity.id
_entity.type
_entity.pdbx_description
1 polymer ?
#
loop_
_entity_poly.entity_id
_entity_poly.type
_entity_poly.pdbx_seq_one_letter_code
_entity_poly.pdbx_strand_id
1 'polypeptide(L)'
;MSSSTKTGRKLRKRFKKELPFHLMLLPAVVMVVLFKYIPMAGLSIAFQDYSPLYSIFEQEWCGWENFKYIFSLSTFPRVIYNTLFIAIMKIAAGIIVPVTVALLLNEVRNIVYKRTLQTIVYLPHFISWVALAGIFLDVLGMDGIVNNFLAAIGLHRVYFLGNEKVFPFTMVVTDTWKTFGWN
;
A
#
# COMPACT_ATOMS: atom_id res chain seq x y z
N MET A 1 -44.30 19.46 -34.53
CA MET A 1 -44.04 18.42 -33.48
C MET A 1 -43.33 17.19 -34.03
N SER A 2 -42.19 17.29 -34.72
CA SER A 2 -41.52 16.11 -35.37
C SER A 2 -40.02 15.96 -35.04
N SER A 3 -39.48 16.70 -34.09
CA SER A 3 -38.01 16.65 -33.79
C SER A 3 -37.65 15.70 -32.62
N SER A 4 -38.58 15.45 -31.70
CA SER A 4 -38.35 14.63 -30.49
C SER A 4 -38.17 13.13 -30.78
N THR A 5 -38.88 12.60 -31.79
CA THR A 5 -38.82 11.15 -32.13
C THR A 5 -37.53 10.73 -32.83
N LYS A 6 -36.85 11.63 -33.55
CA LYS A 6 -35.56 11.34 -34.23
C LYS A 6 -34.39 11.22 -33.24
N THR A 7 -34.39 11.98 -32.17
CA THR A 7 -33.35 11.98 -31.13
C THR A 7 -33.41 10.68 -30.32
N GLY A 8 -34.62 10.26 -29.90
CA GLY A 8 -34.77 8.97 -29.15
C GLY A 8 -34.36 7.75 -29.98
N ARG A 9 -34.63 7.76 -31.30
CA ARG A 9 -34.24 6.66 -32.20
C ARG A 9 -32.71 6.59 -32.42
N LYS A 10 -32.01 7.73 -32.45
CA LYS A 10 -30.56 7.83 -32.53
C LYS A 10 -29.91 7.31 -31.23
N LEU A 11 -30.41 7.73 -30.07
CA LEU A 11 -29.93 7.26 -28.75
C LEU A 11 -30.08 5.76 -28.59
N ARG A 12 -31.23 5.20 -28.97
CA ARG A 12 -31.48 3.74 -28.89
C ARG A 12 -30.58 2.94 -29.85
N LYS A 13 -30.27 3.46 -31.04
CA LYS A 13 -29.31 2.82 -31.97
C LYS A 13 -27.88 2.87 -31.41
N ARG A 14 -27.48 3.98 -30.80
CA ARG A 14 -26.17 4.14 -30.17
C ARG A 14 -26.03 3.19 -28.97
N PHE A 15 -27.03 3.13 -28.10
CA PHE A 15 -27.07 2.23 -26.96
C PHE A 15 -26.96 0.75 -27.37
N LYS A 16 -27.69 0.33 -28.42
CA LYS A 16 -27.57 -1.05 -28.95
C LYS A 16 -26.17 -1.36 -29.51
N LYS A 17 -25.49 -0.39 -30.07
CA LYS A 17 -24.12 -0.55 -30.57
C LYS A 17 -23.08 -0.60 -29.42
N GLU A 18 -23.38 0.10 -28.34
CA GLU A 18 -22.52 0.17 -27.15
C GLU A 18 -22.79 -0.97 -26.13
N LEU A 19 -23.93 -1.66 -26.26
CA LEU A 19 -24.37 -2.73 -25.35
C LEU A 19 -23.32 -3.85 -25.16
N PRO A 20 -22.65 -4.37 -26.22
CA PRO A 20 -21.61 -5.38 -26.03
C PRO A 20 -20.47 -4.89 -25.15
N PHE A 21 -20.05 -3.64 -25.27
CA PHE A 21 -18.99 -3.05 -24.42
C PHE A 21 -19.44 -2.93 -22.96
N HIS A 22 -20.71 -2.55 -22.73
CA HIS A 22 -21.26 -2.50 -21.37
C HIS A 22 -21.37 -3.89 -20.74
N LEU A 23 -21.75 -4.91 -21.53
CA LEU A 23 -21.78 -6.30 -21.06
C LEU A 23 -20.39 -6.83 -20.72
N MET A 24 -19.35 -6.45 -21.48
CA MET A 24 -17.97 -6.82 -21.16
C MET A 24 -17.45 -6.11 -19.89
N LEU A 25 -17.91 -4.89 -19.61
CA LEU A 25 -17.60 -4.14 -18.39
C LEU A 25 -18.35 -4.65 -17.16
N LEU A 26 -19.52 -5.26 -17.33
CA LEU A 26 -20.41 -5.65 -16.25
C LEU A 26 -19.74 -6.56 -15.20
N PRO A 27 -18.98 -7.62 -15.56
CA PRO A 27 -18.30 -8.45 -14.56
C PRO A 27 -17.32 -7.64 -13.72
N ALA A 28 -16.55 -6.73 -14.33
CA ALA A 28 -15.60 -5.87 -13.62
C ALA A 28 -16.33 -4.91 -12.67
N VAL A 29 -17.42 -4.29 -13.13
CA VAL A 29 -18.24 -3.39 -12.29
C VAL A 29 -18.85 -4.16 -11.12
N VAL A 30 -19.39 -5.35 -11.34
CA VAL A 30 -19.95 -6.20 -10.27
C VAL A 30 -18.87 -6.51 -9.24
N MET A 31 -17.67 -6.91 -9.65
CA MET A 31 -16.54 -7.17 -8.73
C MET A 31 -16.15 -5.92 -7.93
N VAL A 32 -16.10 -4.77 -8.58
CA VAL A 32 -15.79 -3.51 -7.87
C VAL A 32 -16.89 -3.18 -6.85
N VAL A 33 -18.15 -3.33 -7.21
CA VAL A 33 -19.27 -3.07 -6.28
C VAL A 33 -19.21 -4.04 -5.10
N LEU A 34 -19.09 -5.36 -5.35
CA LEU A 34 -19.07 -6.36 -4.30
C LEU A 34 -17.87 -6.23 -3.36
N PHE A 35 -16.68 -5.97 -3.89
CA PHE A 35 -15.43 -6.00 -3.09
C PHE A 35 -14.91 -4.63 -2.67
N LYS A 36 -15.45 -3.54 -3.21
CA LYS A 36 -15.06 -2.17 -2.84
C LYS A 36 -16.20 -1.39 -2.22
N TYR A 37 -17.36 -1.30 -2.90
CA TYR A 37 -18.46 -0.47 -2.43
C TYR A 37 -19.27 -1.09 -1.29
N ILE A 38 -19.60 -2.38 -1.37
CA ILE A 38 -20.35 -3.03 -0.29
C ILE A 38 -19.59 -2.99 1.05
N PRO A 39 -18.28 -3.31 1.12
CA PRO A 39 -17.53 -3.16 2.37
C PRO A 39 -17.47 -1.72 2.90
N MET A 40 -17.65 -0.69 2.06
CA MET A 40 -17.73 0.69 2.54
C MET A 40 -18.95 0.93 3.45
N ALA A 41 -20.02 0.13 3.33
CA ALA A 41 -21.12 0.19 4.28
C ALA A 41 -20.67 -0.10 5.72
N GLY A 42 -19.59 -0.88 5.90
CA GLY A 42 -18.96 -1.13 7.20
C GLY A 42 -18.36 0.13 7.86
N LEU A 43 -18.19 1.23 7.12
CA LEU A 43 -17.77 2.51 7.73
C LEU A 43 -18.79 3.05 8.74
N SER A 44 -20.06 2.59 8.67
CA SER A 44 -21.09 2.92 9.67
C SER A 44 -20.70 2.47 11.07
N ILE A 45 -19.91 1.40 11.21
CA ILE A 45 -19.42 0.87 12.49
C ILE A 45 -18.61 1.94 13.27
N ALA A 46 -17.96 2.87 12.57
CA ALA A 46 -17.22 3.96 13.22
C ALA A 46 -18.10 4.87 14.08
N PHE A 47 -19.42 4.87 13.84
CA PHE A 47 -20.43 5.66 14.55
C PHE A 47 -21.33 4.82 15.45
N GLN A 48 -21.03 3.53 15.62
CA GLN A 48 -21.80 2.58 16.40
C GLN A 48 -20.97 2.05 17.55
N ASP A 49 -21.64 1.70 18.65
CA ASP A 49 -21.03 0.92 19.74
C ASP A 49 -20.98 -0.55 19.30
N TYR A 50 -19.85 -0.91 18.68
CA TYR A 50 -19.70 -2.19 18.00
C TYR A 50 -19.53 -3.35 18.99
N SER A 51 -20.46 -4.30 18.92
CA SER A 51 -20.35 -5.59 19.57
C SER A 51 -20.37 -6.73 18.55
N PRO A 52 -19.39 -7.67 18.59
CA PRO A 52 -19.37 -8.81 17.69
C PRO A 52 -20.58 -9.76 17.79
N LEU A 53 -21.40 -9.59 18.83
CA LEU A 53 -22.56 -10.44 19.09
C LEU A 53 -23.79 -10.07 18.24
N TYR A 54 -23.81 -8.84 17.69
CA TYR A 54 -24.93 -8.30 16.93
C TYR A 54 -24.55 -8.03 15.48
N SER A 55 -25.56 -8.04 14.59
CA SER A 55 -25.36 -7.63 13.20
C SER A 55 -25.04 -6.13 13.10
N ILE A 56 -24.35 -5.71 12.03
CA ILE A 56 -24.03 -4.28 11.77
C ILE A 56 -25.29 -3.38 11.82
N PHE A 57 -26.45 -3.93 11.46
CA PHE A 57 -27.72 -3.19 11.43
C PHE A 57 -28.43 -3.12 12.79
N GLU A 58 -28.00 -3.90 13.77
CA GLU A 58 -28.60 -3.99 15.10
C GLU A 58 -27.77 -3.28 16.17
N GLN A 59 -26.65 -2.68 15.78
CA GLN A 59 -25.75 -1.95 16.67
C GLN A 59 -26.36 -0.61 17.12
N GLU A 60 -26.10 -0.23 18.35
CA GLU A 60 -26.52 1.08 18.87
C GLU A 60 -25.64 2.21 18.29
N TRP A 61 -26.26 3.32 17.93
CA TRP A 61 -25.54 4.48 17.40
C TRP A 61 -24.96 5.29 18.55
N CYS A 62 -23.64 5.39 18.64
CA CYS A 62 -22.92 6.23 19.59
C CYS A 62 -22.45 7.58 19.01
N GLY A 63 -22.73 7.84 17.71
CA GLY A 63 -22.35 9.08 17.05
C GLY A 63 -20.83 9.28 17.00
N TRP A 64 -20.33 10.36 17.62
CA TRP A 64 -18.91 10.73 17.59
C TRP A 64 -18.11 10.22 18.80
N GLU A 65 -18.63 9.35 19.64
CA GLU A 65 -17.95 8.92 20.87
C GLU A 65 -16.68 8.13 20.57
N ASN A 66 -16.70 7.24 19.59
CA ASN A 66 -15.52 6.51 19.16
C ASN A 66 -14.39 7.46 18.73
N PHE A 67 -14.72 8.53 18.00
CA PHE A 67 -13.73 9.52 17.57
C PHE A 67 -13.20 10.32 18.76
N LYS A 68 -14.06 10.75 19.70
CA LYS A 68 -13.62 11.42 20.92
C LYS A 68 -12.68 10.55 21.73
N TYR A 69 -13.00 9.26 21.86
CA TYR A 69 -12.14 8.28 22.52
C TYR A 69 -10.77 8.20 21.84
N ILE A 70 -10.72 8.02 20.52
CA ILE A 70 -9.46 7.94 19.77
C ILE A 70 -8.62 9.22 19.96
N PHE A 71 -9.23 10.40 19.84
CA PHE A 71 -8.54 11.68 20.04
C PHE A 71 -8.07 11.90 21.47
N SER A 72 -8.69 11.27 22.46
CA SER A 72 -8.29 11.35 23.88
C SER A 72 -7.10 10.45 24.23
N LEU A 73 -6.76 9.48 23.36
CA LEU A 73 -5.62 8.59 23.58
C LEU A 73 -4.30 9.35 23.54
N SER A 74 -3.48 9.21 24.57
CA SER A 74 -2.14 9.82 24.64
C SER A 74 -1.20 9.37 23.51
N THR A 75 -1.46 8.21 22.92
CA THR A 75 -0.70 7.64 21.80
C THR A 75 -1.11 8.20 20.44
N PHE A 76 -2.30 8.81 20.32
CA PHE A 76 -2.87 9.28 19.06
C PHE A 76 -1.93 10.24 18.28
N PRO A 77 -1.38 11.32 18.89
CA PRO A 77 -0.49 12.23 18.18
C PRO A 77 0.77 11.53 17.65
N ARG A 78 1.31 10.57 18.41
CA ARG A 78 2.47 9.78 17.98
C ARG A 78 2.14 8.89 16.77
N VAL A 79 0.98 8.24 16.77
CA VAL A 79 0.53 7.41 15.64
C VAL A 79 0.38 8.24 14.38
N ILE A 80 -0.26 9.41 14.46
CA ILE A 80 -0.41 10.33 13.32
C ILE A 80 0.96 10.79 12.81
N TYR A 81 1.84 11.24 13.72
CA TYR A 81 3.19 11.67 13.35
C TYR A 81 3.96 10.56 12.62
N ASN A 82 3.99 9.35 13.19
CA ASN A 82 4.69 8.21 12.58
C ASN A 82 4.11 7.83 11.22
N THR A 83 2.78 7.84 11.09
CA THR A 83 2.10 7.54 9.82
C THR A 83 2.48 8.54 8.74
N LEU A 84 2.42 9.84 9.05
CA LEU A 84 2.78 10.88 8.09
C LEU A 84 4.27 10.87 7.78
N PHE A 85 5.13 10.72 8.80
CA PHE A 85 6.58 10.65 8.63
C PHE A 85 6.99 9.49 7.72
N ILE A 86 6.50 8.28 8.01
CA ILE A 86 6.79 7.08 7.21
C ILE A 86 6.25 7.25 5.79
N ALA A 87 5.03 7.77 5.62
CA ALA A 87 4.43 7.98 4.31
C ALA A 87 5.26 8.96 3.46
N ILE A 88 5.64 10.11 4.02
CA ILE A 88 6.44 11.11 3.32
C ILE A 88 7.82 10.53 2.94
N MET A 89 8.48 9.85 3.89
CA MET A 89 9.78 9.23 3.63
C MET A 89 9.69 8.13 2.55
N LYS A 90 8.64 7.30 2.56
CA LYS A 90 8.40 6.29 1.53
C LYS A 90 8.15 6.91 0.16
N ILE A 91 7.36 7.98 0.08
CA ILE A 91 7.12 8.70 -1.18
C ILE A 91 8.43 9.30 -1.70
N ALA A 92 9.19 9.98 -0.86
CA ALA A 92 10.47 10.58 -1.25
C ALA A 92 11.47 9.50 -1.72
N ALA A 93 11.67 8.44 -0.94
CA ALA A 93 12.56 7.34 -1.30
C ALA A 93 12.07 6.59 -2.55
N GLY A 94 10.74 6.38 -2.69
CA GLY A 94 10.12 5.73 -3.84
C GLY A 94 10.19 6.53 -5.14
N ILE A 95 10.57 7.81 -5.10
CA ILE A 95 10.86 8.63 -6.28
C ILE A 95 12.37 8.71 -6.50
N ILE A 96 13.12 9.10 -5.48
CA ILE A 96 14.55 9.37 -5.59
C ILE A 96 15.34 8.11 -5.96
N VAL A 97 15.10 7.00 -5.26
CA VAL A 97 15.88 5.77 -5.45
C VAL A 97 15.63 5.12 -6.81
N PRO A 98 14.38 4.89 -7.25
CA PRO A 98 14.14 4.31 -8.60
C PRO A 98 14.67 5.19 -9.73
N VAL A 99 14.48 6.51 -9.66
CA VAL A 99 15.00 7.43 -10.67
C VAL A 99 16.53 7.38 -10.73
N THR A 100 17.20 7.39 -9.58
CA THR A 100 18.66 7.26 -9.51
C THR A 100 19.14 5.94 -10.13
N VAL A 101 18.50 4.82 -9.76
CA VAL A 101 18.84 3.50 -10.31
C VAL A 101 18.57 3.44 -11.81
N ALA A 102 17.46 4.00 -12.30
CA ALA A 102 17.14 4.06 -13.71
C ALA A 102 18.21 4.85 -14.52
N LEU A 103 18.65 5.99 -13.99
CA LEU A 103 19.71 6.78 -14.60
C LEU A 103 21.05 6.02 -14.62
N LEU A 104 21.44 5.39 -13.50
CA LEU A 104 22.65 4.57 -13.45
C LEU A 104 22.59 3.39 -14.42
N LEU A 105 21.44 2.71 -14.52
CA LEU A 105 21.24 1.63 -15.50
C LEU A 105 21.30 2.13 -16.94
N ASN A 106 20.93 3.38 -17.19
CA ASN A 106 21.00 3.95 -18.54
C ASN A 106 22.45 4.18 -19.00
N GLU A 107 23.37 4.47 -18.08
CA GLU A 107 24.81 4.63 -18.37
C GLU A 107 25.51 3.30 -18.69
N VAL A 108 24.91 2.17 -18.36
CA VAL A 108 25.48 0.85 -18.63
C VAL A 108 25.42 0.55 -20.13
N ARG A 109 26.58 0.56 -20.82
CA ARG A 109 26.70 0.35 -22.27
C ARG A 109 26.55 -1.11 -22.68
N ASN A 110 27.03 -2.05 -21.85
CA ASN A 110 26.94 -3.47 -22.17
C ASN A 110 25.51 -3.98 -21.91
N ILE A 111 24.84 -4.42 -22.99
CA ILE A 111 23.43 -4.82 -22.95
C ILE A 111 23.19 -6.08 -22.11
N VAL A 112 24.14 -7.01 -22.10
CA VAL A 112 24.03 -8.26 -21.31
C VAL A 112 24.12 -7.92 -19.82
N TYR A 113 25.12 -7.12 -19.44
CA TYR A 113 25.30 -6.67 -18.06
C TYR A 113 24.11 -5.84 -17.58
N LYS A 114 23.60 -4.93 -18.42
CA LYS A 114 22.40 -4.13 -18.14
C LYS A 114 21.19 -5.01 -17.83
N ARG A 115 20.91 -6.02 -18.66
CA ARG A 115 19.78 -6.95 -18.45
C ARG A 115 19.94 -7.77 -17.16
N THR A 116 21.16 -8.22 -16.87
CA THR A 116 21.44 -8.96 -15.63
C THR A 116 21.17 -8.09 -14.40
N LEU A 117 21.66 -6.85 -14.40
CA LEU A 117 21.38 -5.90 -13.32
C LEU A 117 19.89 -5.63 -13.15
N GLN A 118 19.16 -5.42 -14.26
CA GLN A 118 17.70 -5.24 -14.20
C GLN A 118 17.00 -6.44 -13.58
N THR A 119 17.39 -7.66 -13.94
CA THR A 119 16.80 -8.87 -13.35
C THR A 119 17.05 -8.94 -11.84
N ILE A 120 18.27 -8.64 -11.40
CA ILE A 120 18.63 -8.64 -9.96
C ILE A 120 17.82 -7.58 -9.20
N VAL A 121 17.68 -6.38 -9.77
CA VAL A 121 16.95 -5.25 -9.17
C VAL A 121 15.44 -5.52 -9.07
N TYR A 122 14.87 -6.29 -10.02
CA TYR A 122 13.45 -6.66 -9.98
C TYR A 122 13.15 -7.83 -9.04
N LEU A 123 14.11 -8.70 -8.78
CA LEU A 123 13.89 -9.93 -8.03
C LEU A 123 13.21 -9.75 -6.65
N PRO A 124 13.61 -8.76 -5.81
CA PRO A 124 12.98 -8.57 -4.50
C PRO A 124 11.47 -8.29 -4.58
N HIS A 125 11.00 -7.65 -5.64
CA HIS A 125 9.57 -7.34 -5.81
C HIS A 125 8.68 -8.58 -5.83
N PHE A 126 9.15 -9.69 -6.41
CA PHE A 126 8.38 -10.93 -6.55
C PHE A 126 8.32 -11.77 -5.27
N ILE A 127 9.15 -11.47 -4.27
CA ILE A 127 9.13 -12.18 -3.00
C ILE A 127 7.93 -11.68 -2.17
N SER A 128 7.16 -12.59 -1.57
CA SER A 128 6.05 -12.21 -0.70
C SER A 128 6.54 -11.46 0.55
N TRP A 129 5.71 -10.55 1.08
CA TRP A 129 6.05 -9.86 2.32
C TRP A 129 6.20 -10.81 3.52
N VAL A 130 5.45 -11.93 3.53
CA VAL A 130 5.56 -12.95 4.60
C VAL A 130 6.94 -13.60 4.58
N ALA A 131 7.43 -14.00 3.40
CA ALA A 131 8.76 -14.57 3.27
C ALA A 131 9.86 -13.55 3.61
N LEU A 132 9.72 -12.30 3.14
CA LEU A 132 10.66 -11.22 3.47
C LEU A 132 10.68 -10.88 4.96
N ALA A 133 9.53 -10.94 5.65
CA ALA A 133 9.48 -10.69 7.09
C ALA A 133 10.38 -11.70 7.85
N GLY A 134 10.33 -12.98 7.51
CA GLY A 134 11.25 -13.98 8.07
C GLY A 134 12.71 -13.62 7.81
N ILE A 135 13.07 -13.32 6.57
CA ILE A 135 14.44 -12.93 6.21
C ILE A 135 14.88 -11.65 6.97
N PHE A 136 14.02 -10.66 7.11
CA PHE A 136 14.36 -9.44 7.84
C PHE A 136 14.48 -9.67 9.35
N LEU A 137 13.69 -10.58 9.94
CA LEU A 137 13.87 -10.99 11.34
C LEU A 137 15.24 -11.61 11.56
N ASP A 138 15.72 -12.48 10.66
CA ASP A 138 17.02 -13.12 10.75
C ASP A 138 18.18 -12.15 10.47
N VAL A 139 18.04 -11.28 9.45
CA VAL A 139 19.11 -10.37 9.02
C VAL A 139 19.26 -9.17 9.96
N LEU A 140 18.13 -8.56 10.38
CA LEU A 140 18.08 -7.34 11.21
C LEU A 140 17.89 -7.63 12.71
N GLY A 141 17.74 -8.90 13.09
CA GLY A 141 17.65 -9.32 14.49
C GLY A 141 18.89 -8.95 15.29
N MET A 142 18.82 -9.05 16.62
CA MET A 142 19.95 -8.70 17.51
C MET A 142 21.19 -9.55 17.25
N ASP A 143 21.01 -10.81 16.88
CA ASP A 143 22.09 -11.75 16.51
C ASP A 143 22.21 -11.94 14.99
N GLY A 144 21.53 -11.07 14.22
CA GLY A 144 21.53 -11.12 12.77
C GLY A 144 22.83 -10.62 12.14
N ILE A 145 22.94 -10.88 10.83
CA ILE A 145 24.16 -10.58 10.06
C ILE A 145 24.55 -9.09 10.17
N VAL A 146 23.57 -8.19 10.11
CA VAL A 146 23.80 -6.73 10.19
C VAL A 146 24.39 -6.35 11.55
N ASN A 147 23.81 -6.83 12.64
CA ASN A 147 24.30 -6.55 14.00
C ASN A 147 25.64 -7.18 14.29
N ASN A 148 25.91 -8.37 13.78
CA ASN A 148 27.23 -9.00 13.90
C ASN A 148 28.29 -8.23 13.13
N PHE A 149 27.96 -7.71 11.95
CA PHE A 149 28.86 -6.82 11.20
C PHE A 149 29.11 -5.51 11.96
N LEU A 150 28.08 -4.86 12.51
CA LEU A 150 28.22 -3.65 13.33
C LEU A 150 29.15 -3.91 14.53
N ALA A 151 28.97 -5.03 15.24
CA ALA A 151 29.82 -5.40 16.36
C ALA A 151 31.28 -5.65 15.93
N ALA A 152 31.52 -6.28 14.78
CA ALA A 152 32.85 -6.55 14.25
C ALA A 152 33.66 -5.27 13.94
N ILE A 153 32.96 -4.18 13.56
CA ILE A 153 33.60 -2.86 13.32
C ILE A 153 33.59 -1.95 14.55
N GLY A 154 33.24 -2.50 15.73
CA GLY A 154 33.26 -1.76 17.00
C GLY A 154 32.05 -0.88 17.28
N LEU A 155 30.96 -1.01 16.51
CA LEU A 155 29.72 -0.30 16.75
C LEU A 155 28.76 -1.11 17.64
N HIS A 156 27.88 -0.39 18.33
CA HIS A 156 26.84 -1.01 19.15
C HIS A 156 25.78 -1.70 18.30
N ARG A 157 25.27 -2.84 18.79
CA ARG A 157 24.12 -3.52 18.19
C ARG A 157 22.88 -2.63 18.25
N VAL A 158 22.07 -2.66 17.21
CA VAL A 158 20.86 -1.84 17.05
C VAL A 158 19.63 -2.74 16.98
N TYR A 159 18.63 -2.45 17.79
CA TYR A 159 17.35 -3.16 17.70
C TYR A 159 16.47 -2.55 16.59
N PHE A 160 16.77 -2.91 15.33
CA PHE A 160 16.14 -2.35 14.14
C PHE A 160 14.62 -2.51 14.11
N LEU A 161 14.08 -3.61 14.60
CA LEU A 161 12.68 -3.98 14.51
C LEU A 161 11.84 -3.58 15.72
N GLY A 162 12.46 -3.23 16.84
CA GLY A 162 11.73 -2.89 18.07
C GLY A 162 12.06 -1.52 18.66
N ASN A 163 13.06 -0.82 18.14
CA ASN A 163 13.38 0.52 18.60
C ASN A 163 12.46 1.55 17.91
N GLU A 164 11.64 2.27 18.68
CA GLU A 164 10.68 3.26 18.18
C GLU A 164 11.29 4.33 17.26
N LYS A 165 12.56 4.70 17.46
CA LYS A 165 13.23 5.72 16.65
C LYS A 165 13.81 5.16 15.36
N VAL A 166 14.23 3.90 15.37
CA VAL A 166 14.91 3.26 14.24
C VAL A 166 13.91 2.57 13.32
N PHE A 167 12.85 2.01 13.87
CA PHE A 167 11.85 1.24 13.15
C PHE A 167 11.25 1.97 11.93
N PRO A 168 10.86 3.28 12.00
CA PRO A 168 10.36 3.99 10.84
C PRO A 168 11.34 4.01 9.66
N PHE A 169 12.62 4.21 9.92
CA PHE A 169 13.68 4.17 8.90
C PHE A 169 13.87 2.76 8.35
N THR A 170 13.85 1.74 9.21
CA THR A 170 13.93 0.33 8.80
C THR A 170 12.80 0.00 7.84
N MET A 171 11.57 0.43 8.13
CA MET A 171 10.40 0.24 7.26
C MET A 171 10.58 0.93 5.90
N VAL A 172 11.09 2.15 5.88
CA VAL A 172 11.34 2.88 4.62
C VAL A 172 12.40 2.16 3.78
N VAL A 173 13.52 1.78 4.41
CA VAL A 173 14.64 1.12 3.70
C VAL A 173 14.23 -0.23 3.14
N THR A 174 13.56 -1.08 3.93
CA THR A 174 13.15 -2.42 3.49
C THR A 174 12.07 -2.36 2.39
N ASP A 175 11.13 -1.43 2.50
CA ASP A 175 10.10 -1.22 1.47
C ASP A 175 10.71 -0.68 0.17
N THR A 176 11.58 0.32 0.27
CA THR A 176 12.29 0.89 -0.88
C THR A 176 13.14 -0.18 -1.56
N TRP A 177 13.93 -0.97 -0.80
CA TRP A 177 14.72 -2.06 -1.34
C TRP A 177 13.88 -3.10 -2.09
N LYS A 178 12.68 -3.39 -1.60
CA LYS A 178 11.77 -4.33 -2.26
C LYS A 178 11.20 -3.78 -3.56
N THR A 179 10.94 -2.47 -3.63
CA THR A 179 10.09 -1.88 -4.69
C THR A 179 10.86 -1.03 -5.70
N PHE A 180 12.11 -0.61 -5.40
CA PHE A 180 12.85 0.36 -6.22
C PHE A 180 13.09 -0.08 -7.67
N GLY A 181 13.12 -1.38 -7.92
CA GLY A 181 13.27 -1.89 -9.28
C GLY A 181 11.97 -1.91 -10.08
N TRP A 182 10.82 -1.91 -9.41
CA TRP A 182 9.51 -1.98 -10.03
C TRP A 182 8.89 -0.59 -10.28
N ASN A 183 9.14 0.37 -9.40
CA ASN A 183 8.69 1.76 -9.53
C ASN A 183 9.54 2.54 -10.57
#